data_51d5f3a377a5d68520e44bb2437785bc
#
_entry.id   51d5f3a377a5d68520e44bb2437785bc
#
_cell.length_a   1.000
_cell.length_b   1.000
_cell.length_c   1.000
_cell.angle_alpha   90.00
_cell.angle_beta   90.00
_cell.angle_gamma   90.00
#
_symmetry.space_group_name_H-M   'P 1'
#
loop_
_entity.id
_entity.type
_entity.pdbx_description
1 polymer ?
#
loop_
_entity_poly.entity_id
_entity_poly.type
_entity_poly.pdbx_seq_one_letter_code
_entity_poly.pdbx_strand_id
1 'polypeptide(L)'
;MGSSPAGAQESIRFGKDFEIDLRAFELRHFGRALKLERIPLQVLLILIERKGQLVTREEIAEKIWGKGVFLDTDNSINGAVRKIRQALKDDPQQPRYVETVPTVGYRFVGANVSGVGQAAESRRMGATAKAE
;
A
#
# COMPACT_ATOMS: atom_id res chain seq x y z
N MET A 1 6.94 -12.00 -25.07
CA MET A 1 6.80 -11.85 -24.68
C MET A 1 5.93 -11.79 -24.00
N GLY A 2 5.53 -12.09 -24.22
CA GLY A 2 4.50 -12.09 -23.73
C GLY A 2 4.34 -11.82 -22.49
N SER A 3 4.99 -12.06 -21.94
CA SER A 3 5.01 -11.66 -20.71
C SER A 3 4.31 -10.47 -20.44
N SER A 4 4.04 -9.75 -21.38
CA SER A 4 3.49 -8.49 -21.11
C SER A 4 2.31 -8.47 -20.21
N PRO A 5 1.38 -9.37 -20.29
CA PRO A 5 0.28 -9.31 -19.34
C PRO A 5 0.78 -9.38 -17.92
N ALA A 6 1.73 -10.21 -17.71
CA ALA A 6 2.27 -10.32 -16.39
C ALA A 6 2.92 -9.01 -16.01
N GLY A 7 3.63 -8.43 -16.95
CA GLY A 7 4.26 -7.17 -16.66
C GLY A 7 3.28 -6.12 -16.26
N ALA A 8 2.12 -6.13 -16.87
CA ALA A 8 1.11 -5.11 -16.56
C ALA A 8 0.65 -5.21 -15.12
N GLN A 9 0.78 -6.38 -14.52
CA GLN A 9 0.33 -6.57 -13.14
C GLN A 9 1.43 -6.41 -12.13
N GLU A 10 2.59 -5.99 -12.56
CA GLU A 10 3.73 -5.99 -11.67
C GLU A 10 4.07 -4.64 -11.08
N SER A 11 3.20 -3.67 -11.26
CA SER A 11 3.39 -2.40 -10.59
C SER A 11 2.06 -1.79 -10.23
N ILE A 12 2.10 -0.95 -9.22
CA ILE A 12 0.93 -0.24 -8.74
C ILE A 12 1.27 1.24 -8.81
N ARG A 13 0.38 2.00 -9.38
CA ARG A 13 0.55 3.46 -9.46
C ARG A 13 -0.45 4.15 -8.58
N PHE A 14 -0.05 5.22 -7.97
CA PHE A 14 -0.96 6.00 -7.13
C PHE A 14 -0.48 7.43 -7.00
N GLY A 15 -1.39 8.28 -6.60
CA GLY A 15 -1.09 9.68 -6.35
C GLY A 15 -0.47 10.35 -7.55
N LYS A 16 0.47 11.22 -7.28
CA LYS A 16 1.11 11.99 -8.34
C LYS A 16 2.40 11.32 -8.75
N ASP A 17 2.30 10.40 -9.67
CA ASP A 17 3.46 9.71 -10.26
C ASP A 17 4.27 8.89 -9.27
N PHE A 18 3.59 8.31 -8.29
CA PHE A 18 4.21 7.29 -7.46
C PHE A 18 3.91 5.92 -8.05
N GLU A 19 4.87 5.03 -7.89
CA GLU A 19 4.73 3.68 -8.41
C GLU A 19 5.45 2.72 -7.48
N ILE A 20 4.85 1.56 -7.23
CA ILE A 20 5.53 0.48 -6.54
C ILE A 20 5.78 -0.60 -7.56
N ASP A 21 7.05 -0.90 -7.80
CA ASP A 21 7.44 -1.99 -8.69
C ASP A 21 7.43 -3.27 -7.86
N LEU A 22 6.48 -4.16 -8.15
CA LEU A 22 6.33 -5.36 -7.33
C LEU A 22 7.44 -6.38 -7.57
N ARG A 23 8.04 -6.36 -8.74
CA ARG A 23 9.12 -7.29 -9.01
C ARG A 23 10.40 -6.88 -8.32
N ALA A 24 10.74 -5.61 -8.40
CA ALA A 24 11.92 -5.09 -7.74
C ALA A 24 11.65 -4.80 -6.26
N PHE A 25 10.38 -4.74 -5.91
CA PHE A 25 9.91 -4.38 -4.58
C PHE A 25 10.52 -3.04 -4.17
N GLU A 26 10.20 -2.03 -4.94
CA GLU A 26 10.75 -0.71 -4.66
C GLU A 26 9.73 0.36 -5.02
N LEU A 27 9.79 1.46 -4.27
CA LEU A 27 8.93 2.61 -4.49
C LEU A 27 9.64 3.59 -5.40
N ARG A 28 8.92 4.13 -6.38
CA ARG A 28 9.47 5.13 -7.28
C ARG A 28 8.57 6.34 -7.34
N HIS A 29 9.18 7.48 -7.61
CA HIS A 29 8.45 8.71 -7.82
C HIS A 29 9.01 9.36 -9.08
N PHE A 30 8.16 9.57 -10.08
CA PHE A 30 8.58 10.05 -11.39
C PHE A 30 9.68 9.16 -11.96
N GLY A 31 9.55 7.85 -11.77
CA GLY A 31 10.50 6.89 -12.28
C GLY A 31 11.78 6.72 -11.48
N ARG A 32 11.97 7.53 -10.44
CA ARG A 32 13.17 7.46 -9.63
C ARG A 32 12.93 6.67 -8.35
N ALA A 33 13.85 5.77 -8.04
CA ALA A 33 13.70 4.96 -6.84
C ALA A 33 13.80 5.84 -5.60
N LEU A 34 12.90 5.62 -4.66
CA LEU A 34 12.93 6.28 -3.37
C LEU A 34 13.43 5.31 -2.35
N LYS A 35 14.08 5.83 -1.33
CA LYS A 35 14.60 4.98 -0.29
C LYS A 35 13.49 4.65 0.70
N LEU A 36 13.02 3.42 0.63
CA LEU A 36 12.01 2.95 1.56
C LEU A 36 12.31 1.50 1.85
N GLU A 37 12.51 1.19 3.12
CA GLU A 37 12.87 -0.14 3.52
C GLU A 37 11.75 -1.14 3.29
N ARG A 38 12.09 -2.41 3.42
CA ARG A 38 11.17 -3.47 3.07
C ARG A 38 9.89 -3.47 3.91
N ILE A 39 10.02 -3.38 5.22
CA ILE A 39 8.84 -3.43 6.08
C ILE A 39 7.90 -2.23 5.83
N PRO A 40 8.41 -1.00 5.79
CA PRO A 40 7.53 0.11 5.45
C PRO A 40 6.85 -0.07 4.10
N LEU A 41 7.57 -0.58 3.11
CA LEU A 41 6.96 -0.79 1.80
C LEU A 41 5.87 -1.85 1.87
N GLN A 42 6.07 -2.91 2.65
CA GLN A 42 5.03 -3.92 2.85
C GLN A 42 3.80 -3.32 3.51
N VAL A 43 3.99 -2.46 4.50
CA VAL A 43 2.85 -1.81 5.15
C VAL A 43 2.09 -0.95 4.15
N LEU A 44 2.81 -0.16 3.37
CA LEU A 44 2.16 0.68 2.37
C LEU A 44 1.35 -0.16 1.38
N LEU A 45 1.92 -1.27 0.94
CA LEU A 45 1.26 -2.14 0.00
C LEU A 45 -0.02 -2.73 0.59
N ILE A 46 0.03 -3.15 1.85
CA ILE A 46 -1.16 -3.68 2.52
C ILE A 46 -2.26 -2.63 2.53
N LEU A 47 -1.92 -1.39 2.84
CA LEU A 47 -2.92 -0.33 2.91
C LEU A 47 -3.52 -0.04 1.54
N ILE A 48 -2.67 0.01 0.53
CA ILE A 48 -3.16 0.28 -0.82
C ILE A 48 -4.10 -0.83 -1.29
N GLU A 49 -3.76 -2.07 -0.99
CA GLU A 49 -4.56 -3.20 -1.42
C GLU A 49 -5.94 -3.23 -0.78
N ARG A 50 -6.10 -2.59 0.36
CA ARG A 50 -7.40 -2.53 1.00
C ARG A 50 -8.28 -1.41 0.45
N LYS A 51 -7.75 -0.63 -0.47
CA LYS A 51 -8.53 0.33 -1.26
C LYS A 51 -9.35 1.30 -0.41
N GLY A 52 -8.71 1.93 0.52
CA GLY A 52 -9.37 2.94 1.34
C GLY A 52 -10.06 2.41 2.57
N GLN A 53 -10.07 1.10 2.75
CA GLN A 53 -10.67 0.53 3.94
C GLN A 53 -9.70 0.57 5.10
N LEU A 54 -10.24 0.62 6.29
CA LEU A 54 -9.44 0.60 7.49
C LEU A 54 -8.71 -0.72 7.62
N VAL A 55 -7.42 -0.64 7.94
CA VAL A 55 -6.62 -1.84 8.23
C VAL A 55 -6.18 -1.70 9.67
N THR A 56 -6.51 -2.69 10.48
CA THR A 56 -6.17 -2.62 11.90
C THR A 56 -4.69 -2.93 12.11
N ARG A 57 -4.18 -2.49 13.26
CA ARG A 57 -2.80 -2.78 13.61
C ARG A 57 -2.56 -4.27 13.66
N GLU A 58 -3.53 -5.04 14.16
CA GLU A 58 -3.41 -6.48 14.23
C GLU A 58 -3.31 -7.10 12.86
N GLU A 59 -4.10 -6.60 11.91
CA GLU A 59 -4.03 -7.13 10.56
C GLU A 59 -2.66 -6.88 9.94
N ILE A 60 -2.12 -5.70 10.16
CA ILE A 60 -0.80 -5.38 9.64
C ILE A 60 0.24 -6.30 10.26
N ALA A 61 0.18 -6.46 11.58
CA ALA A 61 1.16 -7.29 12.28
C ALA A 61 1.09 -8.73 11.81
N GLU A 62 -0.12 -9.25 11.64
CA GLU A 62 -0.26 -10.63 11.20
C GLU A 62 0.29 -10.84 9.80
N LYS A 63 0.05 -9.90 8.92
CA LYS A 63 0.50 -10.05 7.55
C LYS A 63 2.02 -9.96 7.42
N ILE A 64 2.66 -9.19 8.28
CA ILE A 64 4.09 -9.00 8.15
C ILE A 64 4.87 -9.98 9.01
N TRP A 65 4.43 -10.22 10.24
CA TRP A 65 5.17 -11.06 11.18
C TRP A 65 4.50 -12.39 11.51
N GLY A 66 3.22 -12.54 11.17
CA GLY A 66 2.52 -13.78 11.43
C GLY A 66 1.69 -13.71 12.70
N LYS A 67 0.79 -14.67 12.83
CA LYS A 67 -0.07 -14.73 13.98
C LYS A 67 0.70 -15.07 15.23
N GLY A 68 0.29 -14.50 16.34
CA GLY A 68 0.86 -14.85 17.62
C GLY A 68 2.17 -14.19 17.93
N VAL A 69 2.61 -13.27 17.11
CA VAL A 69 3.84 -12.54 17.36
C VAL A 69 3.48 -11.34 18.21
N PHE A 70 4.04 -11.28 19.40
CA PHE A 70 3.72 -10.21 20.33
C PHE A 70 4.91 -9.33 20.66
N LEU A 71 5.87 -9.29 19.76
CA LEU A 71 7.01 -8.41 19.97
C LEU A 71 6.54 -6.98 19.81
N ASP A 72 7.48 -6.07 19.75
CA ASP A 72 7.19 -4.65 19.72
C ASP A 72 6.64 -4.22 18.35
N THR A 73 5.51 -4.83 17.96
CA THR A 73 4.95 -4.58 16.64
C THR A 73 4.36 -3.19 16.52
N ASP A 74 3.81 -2.64 17.62
CA ASP A 74 3.24 -1.30 17.54
C ASP A 74 4.30 -0.26 17.22
N ASN A 75 5.46 -0.34 17.85
CA ASN A 75 6.54 0.59 17.52
C ASN A 75 7.05 0.37 16.11
N SER A 76 7.11 -0.88 15.68
CA SER A 76 7.54 -1.19 14.33
C SER A 76 6.57 -0.62 13.30
N ILE A 77 5.27 -0.74 13.55
CA ILE A 77 4.27 -0.20 12.65
C ILE A 77 4.33 1.32 12.64
N ASN A 78 4.43 1.94 13.82
CA ASN A 78 4.52 3.39 13.90
C ASN A 78 5.73 3.91 13.14
N GLY A 79 6.87 3.24 13.30
CA GLY A 79 8.08 3.62 12.57
C GLY A 79 7.95 3.44 11.09
N ALA A 80 7.29 2.35 10.67
CA ALA A 80 7.06 2.09 9.26
C ALA A 80 6.20 3.19 8.64
N VAL A 81 5.12 3.56 9.33
CA VAL A 81 4.23 4.61 8.82
C VAL A 81 4.96 5.95 8.74
N ARG A 82 5.81 6.24 9.73
CA ARG A 82 6.60 7.47 9.67
C ARG A 82 7.49 7.48 8.44
N LYS A 83 8.13 6.37 8.14
CA LYS A 83 9.01 6.30 6.98
C LYS A 83 8.22 6.40 5.68
N ILE A 84 7.04 5.80 5.64
CA ILE A 84 6.18 5.94 4.47
C ILE A 84 5.85 7.41 4.25
N ARG A 85 5.44 8.11 5.30
CA ARG A 85 5.07 9.51 5.17
C ARG A 85 6.26 10.35 4.73
N GLN A 86 7.44 10.04 5.22
CA GLN A 86 8.63 10.75 4.78
C GLN A 86 8.89 10.54 3.29
N ALA A 87 8.78 9.31 2.83
CA ALA A 87 9.03 9.00 1.43
C ALA A 87 8.01 9.66 0.52
N LEU A 88 6.74 9.68 0.93
CA LEU A 88 5.68 10.27 0.13
C LEU A 88 5.51 11.76 0.38
N LYS A 89 6.25 12.29 1.34
CA LYS A 89 6.11 13.69 1.75
C LYS A 89 4.69 13.97 2.19
N ASP A 90 4.16 13.06 2.98
CA ASP A 90 2.79 13.14 3.48
C ASP A 90 2.81 13.81 4.86
N ASP A 91 1.76 14.54 5.14
CA ASP A 91 1.65 15.27 6.39
C ASP A 91 0.67 14.53 7.30
N PRO A 92 1.08 14.10 8.49
CA PRO A 92 0.16 13.40 9.38
C PRO A 92 -1.01 14.26 9.84
N GLN A 93 -0.87 15.57 9.77
CA GLN A 93 -1.96 16.48 10.16
C GLN A 93 -2.96 16.66 9.03
N GLN A 94 -2.51 16.55 7.79
CA GLN A 94 -3.36 16.65 6.62
C GLN A 94 -2.99 15.55 5.65
N PRO A 95 -3.33 14.32 5.97
CA PRO A 95 -2.85 13.18 5.18
C PRO A 95 -3.41 13.16 3.77
N ARG A 96 -2.52 12.95 2.81
CA ARG A 96 -2.91 12.75 1.43
C ARG A 96 -2.84 11.30 1.05
N TYR A 97 -2.08 10.51 1.78
CA TYR A 97 -1.87 9.11 1.44
C TYR A 97 -2.19 8.17 2.57
N VAL A 98 -1.69 8.43 3.77
CA VAL A 98 -1.90 7.51 4.88
C VAL A 98 -2.53 8.26 6.05
N GLU A 99 -3.74 7.88 6.37
CA GLU A 99 -4.47 8.46 7.48
C GLU A 99 -4.39 7.55 8.69
N THR A 100 -4.14 8.13 9.85
CA THR A 100 -4.18 7.38 11.10
C THR A 100 -5.61 7.38 11.64
N VAL A 101 -6.10 6.19 11.98
CA VAL A 101 -7.34 6.08 12.73
C VAL A 101 -6.90 5.77 14.15
N PRO A 102 -6.97 6.74 15.08
CA PRO A 102 -6.30 6.61 16.38
C PRO A 102 -6.69 5.33 17.10
N THR A 103 -5.70 4.67 17.64
CA THR A 103 -5.76 3.43 18.40
C THR A 103 -6.26 2.23 17.60
N VAL A 104 -6.79 2.41 16.41
CA VAL A 104 -7.36 1.31 15.64
C VAL A 104 -6.42 0.85 14.52
N GLY A 105 -5.97 1.77 13.70
CA GLY A 105 -5.12 1.39 12.58
C GLY A 105 -4.92 2.52 11.60
N TYR A 106 -4.87 2.17 10.32
CA TYR A 106 -4.54 3.12 9.27
C TYR A 106 -5.41 2.88 8.05
N ARG A 107 -5.46 3.87 7.19
CA ARG A 107 -6.24 3.78 5.97
C ARG A 107 -5.50 4.50 4.87
N PHE A 108 -5.52 3.94 3.66
CA PHE A 108 -4.94 4.62 2.52
C PHE A 108 -5.98 5.56 1.93
N VAL A 109 -5.64 6.84 1.83
CA VAL A 109 -6.57 7.83 1.30
C VAL A 109 -6.07 8.47 0.01
N GLY A 110 -5.01 7.93 -0.55
CA GLY A 110 -4.46 8.48 -1.78
C GLY A 110 -5.38 8.25 -2.98
N ALA A 111 -5.19 9.09 -3.98
CA ALA A 111 -6.01 9.03 -5.18
C ALA A 111 -5.29 8.34 -6.31
N ASN A 112 -6.01 8.13 -7.40
CA ASN A 112 -5.43 7.65 -8.66
C ASN A 112 -4.71 6.32 -8.55
N VAL A 113 -5.27 5.42 -7.76
CA VAL A 113 -4.67 4.10 -7.59
C VAL A 113 -5.01 3.23 -8.79
N SER A 114 -4.01 2.63 -9.40
CA SER A 114 -4.23 1.71 -10.49
C SER A 114 -3.23 0.56 -10.41
N GLY A 115 -3.61 -0.57 -10.91
CA GLY A 115 -2.78 -1.77 -10.88
C GLY A 115 -3.14 -2.72 -9.78
N VAL A 116 -3.66 -2.21 -8.67
CA VAL A 116 -3.98 -3.05 -7.53
C VAL A 116 -5.23 -3.83 -7.81
N GLY A 117 -5.10 -5.13 -7.81
CA GLY A 117 -6.26 -5.96 -7.95
C GLY A 117 -7.01 -5.78 -9.24
N GLN A 118 -6.38 -5.18 -10.25
CA GLN A 118 -7.06 -5.00 -11.50
C GLN A 118 -7.55 -6.31 -12.07
N ALA A 119 -6.72 -7.30 -12.04
CA ALA A 119 -7.13 -8.60 -12.55
C ALA A 119 -8.27 -9.14 -11.72
N ALA A 120 -8.18 -9.02 -10.43
CA ALA A 120 -9.22 -9.50 -9.56
C ALA A 120 -10.51 -8.73 -9.78
N GLU A 121 -10.39 -7.45 -9.94
CA GLU A 121 -11.56 -6.65 -10.20
C GLU A 121 -12.21 -6.99 -11.51
N SER A 122 -11.39 -7.21 -12.51
CA SER A 122 -11.94 -7.61 -13.78
C SER A 122 -12.73 -8.88 -13.67
N ARG A 123 -12.20 -9.79 -12.92
CA ARG A 123 -12.88 -11.04 -12.75
C ARG A 123 -14.19 -10.89 -12.03
N ARG A 124 -14.20 -10.04 -11.02
CA ARG A 124 -15.40 -9.86 -10.27
C ARG A 124 -16.42 -9.11 -11.03
N MET A 125 -15.95 -8.12 -11.65
CA MET A 125 -16.84 -7.28 -12.20
C MET A 125 -17.36 -7.61 -13.31
N GLY A 126 -16.73 -7.99 -13.15
CA GLY A 126 -17.20 -8.00 -13.76
C GLY A 126 -18.13 -7.56 -13.14
N ALA A 127 -18.27 -7.43 -12.45
CA ALA A 127 -18.95 -7.06 -12.00
C ALA A 127 -19.13 -6.09 -11.44
N THR A 128 -18.80 -5.64 -11.35
CA THR A 128 -19.13 -4.88 -11.09
C THR A 128 -19.53 -4.24 -11.01
N ALA A 129 -19.44 -4.05 -11.05
CA ALA A 129 -19.66 -3.51 -11.17
C ALA A 129 -20.16 -3.01 -10.99
N LYS A 130 -20.06 -2.97 -10.77
CA LYS A 130 -20.48 -2.54 -10.76
C LYS A 130 -21.02 -2.17 -10.86
N ALA A 131 -20.83 -2.15 -10.85
CA ALA A 131 -21.28 -1.82 -11.07
C ALA A 131 -21.71 -1.49 -11.08
N GLU A 132 -21.55 -1.51 -10.77
CA GLU A 132 -21.92 -1.22 -11.02
C GLU A 132 -22.23 -0.97 -11.15
#